data_c79d461de8f74c69de648203b351293e
#
_entry.id   c79d461de8f74c69de648203b351293e
#
_cell.length_a   1.000
_cell.length_b   1.000
_cell.length_c   1.000
_cell.angle_alpha   90.00
_cell.angle_beta   90.00
_cell.angle_gamma   90.00
#
_symmetry.space_group_name_H-M   'P 1'
#
loop_
_entity.id
_entity.type
_entity.pdbx_description
1 polymer ?
#
loop_
_entity_poly.entity_id
_entity_poly.type
_entity_poly.pdbx_seq_one_letter_code
_entity_poly.pdbx_strand_id
1 'polypeptide(L)'
;MATTLHPFPIGQLIWPAAAIMLVGFLLSLWFTRRAGLSLAVAAVKSGLFLVYFGFVFDGTYTFFDDWNYLRFGEQLLQNGVGVFNLMHNYDYVRSTVKSANLFYYVYNASAIVVFGQGYFAPVAANILLTFIAAGVLAKAARLGLGMSRRTSIGLFVFLALSPSVLAWSTVANLKDILVATGTAGVVYAVALVEGGRTKRAVVISVICGLVLAVTRFYVPLMLGAAFGITVLCSRHGRRNPWMWLAAIVALAVVVHGLGHGSIGGALHEFRSRVGNPLTGVVRFIATPIPFHTQPNYAFLNLPQLFFWVMLPFQFYGMVAAWRRRKMTARFMVIYFLMMTLLYGMFPTLQGPRHRVQIEGLIVVFQFIGVLALMRSRFRRKRRYLIVTPRPVHTDETMHHDPYPAA
;
A
#
# COMPACT_ATOMS: atom_id res chain seq x y z
N MET A 1 7.59 16.91 30.47
CA MET A 1 8.45 17.95 29.88
C MET A 1 7.83 18.32 28.55
N ALA A 2 7.44 19.58 28.36
CA ALA A 2 7.02 20.06 27.04
C ALA A 2 8.28 20.10 26.17
N THR A 3 8.45 19.12 25.30
CA THR A 3 9.46 19.18 24.27
C THR A 3 9.08 20.36 23.37
N THR A 4 9.90 21.38 23.37
CA THR A 4 9.80 22.50 22.45
C THR A 4 9.79 21.93 21.04
N LEU A 5 8.66 22.07 20.36
CA LEU A 5 8.43 21.58 19.00
C LEU A 5 9.13 22.51 18.01
N HIS A 6 10.45 22.47 17.99
CA HIS A 6 11.24 23.20 17.00
C HIS A 6 11.74 22.22 15.94
N PRO A 7 12.09 22.69 14.73
CA PRO A 7 12.82 21.85 13.79
C PRO A 7 14.04 21.23 14.48
N PHE A 8 14.29 19.96 14.17
CA PHE A 8 15.39 19.23 14.80
C PHE A 8 16.76 19.74 14.28
N PRO A 9 17.80 19.80 15.14
CA PRO A 9 19.14 20.10 14.68
C PRO A 9 19.59 19.13 13.58
N ILE A 10 20.17 19.66 12.51
CA ILE A 10 20.59 18.86 11.34
C ILE A 10 21.55 17.74 11.78
N GLY A 11 22.43 17.98 12.75
CA GLY A 11 23.35 16.95 13.28
C GLY A 11 22.64 15.68 13.78
N GLN A 12 21.43 15.79 14.35
CA GLN A 12 20.65 14.64 14.79
C GLN A 12 19.99 13.89 13.61
N LEU A 13 19.80 14.58 12.49
CA LEU A 13 19.10 14.03 11.31
C LEU A 13 20.06 13.37 10.31
N ILE A 14 21.38 13.63 10.40
CA ILE A 14 22.38 13.10 9.45
C ILE A 14 22.34 11.58 9.40
N TRP A 15 22.39 10.93 10.58
CA TRP A 15 22.39 9.47 10.64
C TRP A 15 21.10 8.83 10.10
N PRO A 16 19.88 9.23 10.53
CA PRO A 16 18.64 8.73 9.95
C PRO A 16 18.56 8.98 8.44
N ALA A 17 18.96 10.15 7.96
CA ALA A 17 18.94 10.46 6.54
C ALA A 17 19.93 9.61 5.73
N ALA A 18 21.14 9.40 6.26
CA ALA A 18 22.14 8.52 5.65
C ALA A 18 21.66 7.06 5.62
N ALA A 19 21.01 6.60 6.68
CA ALA A 19 20.39 5.27 6.73
C ALA A 19 19.25 5.13 5.70
N ILE A 20 18.36 6.13 5.58
CA ILE A 20 17.31 6.15 4.55
C ILE A 20 17.94 6.09 3.15
N MET A 21 19.00 6.88 2.92
CA MET A 21 19.71 6.91 1.64
C MET A 21 20.35 5.56 1.32
N LEU A 22 21.14 5.01 2.23
CA LEU A 22 21.89 3.77 2.01
C LEU A 22 20.96 2.56 1.93
N VAL A 23 20.12 2.35 2.96
CA VAL A 23 19.22 1.19 3.02
C VAL A 23 18.14 1.31 1.94
N GLY A 24 17.60 2.51 1.72
CA GLY A 24 16.65 2.78 0.64
C GLY A 24 17.26 2.54 -0.75
N PHE A 25 18.52 2.93 -0.97
CA PHE A 25 19.26 2.61 -2.20
C PHE A 25 19.41 1.10 -2.38
N LEU A 26 19.88 0.37 -1.36
CA LEU A 26 20.07 -1.08 -1.43
C LEU A 26 18.76 -1.82 -1.70
N LEU A 27 17.69 -1.47 -0.97
CA LEU A 27 16.36 -2.03 -1.19
C LEU A 27 15.86 -1.75 -2.62
N SER A 28 15.98 -0.50 -3.07
CA SER A 28 15.59 -0.12 -4.44
C SER A 28 16.40 -0.85 -5.48
N LEU A 29 17.72 -0.99 -5.27
CA LEU A 29 18.63 -1.70 -6.16
C LEU A 29 18.27 -3.19 -6.26
N TRP A 30 17.92 -3.81 -5.13
CA TRP A 30 17.48 -5.20 -5.10
C TRP A 30 16.22 -5.45 -5.94
N PHE A 31 15.28 -4.49 -5.97
CA PHE A 31 14.07 -4.59 -6.79
C PHE A 31 14.29 -4.19 -8.26
N THR A 32 14.98 -3.07 -8.51
CA THR A 32 15.09 -2.48 -9.84
C THR A 32 16.27 -3.01 -10.64
N ARG A 33 17.37 -3.34 -9.95
CA ARG A 33 18.71 -3.63 -10.51
C ARG A 33 19.24 -2.48 -11.42
N ARG A 34 18.91 -1.22 -11.04
CA ARG A 34 19.30 0.00 -11.75
C ARG A 34 19.85 1.01 -10.74
N ALA A 35 21.17 1.15 -10.65
CA ALA A 35 21.82 1.95 -9.62
C ALA A 35 21.38 3.43 -9.65
N GLY A 36 21.42 4.09 -10.80
CA GLY A 36 21.04 5.52 -10.91
C GLY A 36 19.59 5.78 -10.51
N LEU A 37 18.65 4.92 -10.93
CA LEU A 37 17.24 5.03 -10.55
C LEU A 37 17.04 4.80 -9.03
N SER A 38 17.74 3.80 -8.48
CA SER A 38 17.66 3.47 -7.05
C SER A 38 18.22 4.60 -6.20
N LEU A 39 19.32 5.19 -6.62
CA LEU A 39 19.93 6.35 -5.99
C LEU A 39 18.97 7.54 -6.00
N ALA A 40 18.36 7.83 -7.16
CA ALA A 40 17.42 8.95 -7.29
C ALA A 40 16.22 8.80 -6.36
N VAL A 41 15.59 7.60 -6.29
CA VAL A 41 14.43 7.36 -5.38
C VAL A 41 14.85 7.50 -3.91
N ALA A 42 16.02 6.97 -3.53
CA ALA A 42 16.53 7.08 -2.17
C ALA A 42 16.86 8.54 -1.81
N ALA A 43 17.49 9.28 -2.74
CA ALA A 43 17.84 10.69 -2.56
C ALA A 43 16.60 11.57 -2.35
N VAL A 44 15.55 11.37 -3.14
CA VAL A 44 14.28 12.10 -2.98
C VAL A 44 13.69 11.88 -1.59
N LYS A 45 13.61 10.63 -1.11
CA LYS A 45 13.03 10.33 0.20
C LYS A 45 13.89 10.83 1.36
N SER A 46 15.21 10.66 1.27
CA SER A 46 16.16 11.17 2.27
C SER A 46 16.16 12.69 2.30
N GLY A 47 16.12 13.34 1.13
CA GLY A 47 16.03 14.80 1.03
C GLY A 47 14.73 15.35 1.62
N LEU A 48 13.59 14.74 1.31
CA LEU A 48 12.30 15.14 1.89
C LEU A 48 12.29 14.97 3.42
N PHE A 49 12.88 13.90 3.94
CA PHE A 49 13.03 13.69 5.38
C PHE A 49 13.85 14.82 6.02
N LEU A 50 15.00 15.15 5.44
CA LEU A 50 15.88 16.25 5.94
C LEU A 50 15.18 17.61 5.89
N VAL A 51 14.53 17.92 4.77
CA VAL A 51 13.80 19.19 4.60
C VAL A 51 12.66 19.28 5.60
N TYR A 52 11.88 18.22 5.76
CA TYR A 52 10.75 18.25 6.68
C TYR A 52 11.19 18.43 8.13
N PHE A 53 12.07 17.56 8.63
CA PHE A 53 12.47 17.59 10.03
C PHE A 53 13.48 18.70 10.38
N GLY A 54 14.27 19.14 9.42
CA GLY A 54 15.26 20.20 9.63
C GLY A 54 14.72 21.62 9.48
N PHE A 55 13.58 21.80 8.76
CA PHE A 55 13.10 23.16 8.44
C PHE A 55 11.60 23.38 8.63
N VAL A 56 10.79 22.32 8.53
CA VAL A 56 9.31 22.46 8.48
C VAL A 56 8.64 21.95 9.75
N PHE A 57 9.20 20.95 10.40
CA PHE A 57 8.58 20.31 11.56
C PHE A 57 8.44 21.25 12.74
N ASP A 58 7.20 21.53 13.10
CA ASP A 58 6.82 22.36 14.27
C ASP A 58 5.76 21.67 15.15
N GLY A 59 5.42 20.42 14.82
CA GLY A 59 4.36 19.67 15.49
C GLY A 59 2.93 19.91 14.98
N THR A 60 2.74 20.82 14.00
CA THR A 60 1.42 21.13 13.44
C THR A 60 0.74 19.92 12.81
N TYR A 61 1.51 19.05 12.14
CA TYR A 61 1.01 17.87 11.42
C TYR A 61 1.07 16.60 12.24
N THR A 62 0.78 16.70 13.54
CA THR A 62 0.79 15.57 14.46
C THR A 62 -0.63 15.20 14.89
N PHE A 63 -0.76 13.98 15.38
CA PHE A 63 -2.00 13.39 15.85
C PHE A 63 -1.76 12.89 17.27
N PHE A 64 -2.74 12.96 18.15
CA PHE A 64 -2.57 12.55 19.55
C PHE A 64 -1.94 11.16 19.72
N ASP A 65 -2.30 10.22 18.86
CA ASP A 65 -1.79 8.83 18.89
C ASP A 65 -0.29 8.71 18.61
N ASP A 66 0.26 9.52 17.71
CA ASP A 66 1.65 9.42 17.26
C ASP A 66 2.64 9.81 18.35
N TRP A 67 2.31 10.83 19.14
CA TRP A 67 3.05 11.19 20.34
C TRP A 67 2.95 10.14 21.43
N ASN A 68 1.77 9.54 21.61
CA ASN A 68 1.61 8.45 22.57
C ASN A 68 2.45 7.23 22.17
N TYR A 69 2.52 6.88 20.87
CA TYR A 69 3.37 5.79 20.39
C TYR A 69 4.84 6.06 20.71
N LEU A 70 5.31 7.29 20.49
CA LEU A 70 6.67 7.69 20.81
C LEU A 70 6.95 7.62 22.32
N ARG A 71 6.14 8.32 23.14
CA ARG A 71 6.33 8.40 24.59
C ARG A 71 6.34 7.04 25.27
N PHE A 72 5.37 6.19 24.94
CA PHE A 72 5.36 4.84 25.50
C PHE A 72 6.48 3.97 24.93
N GLY A 73 6.89 4.17 23.68
CA GLY A 73 8.07 3.53 23.11
C GLY A 73 9.35 3.90 23.89
N GLU A 74 9.54 5.17 24.23
CA GLU A 74 10.64 5.64 25.08
C GLU A 74 10.57 5.02 26.49
N GLN A 75 9.39 4.97 27.10
CA GLN A 75 9.20 4.36 28.41
C GLN A 75 9.51 2.84 28.40
N LEU A 76 9.10 2.12 27.35
CA LEU A 76 9.45 0.71 27.19
C LEU A 76 10.97 0.52 27.06
N LEU A 77 11.62 1.36 26.26
CA LEU A 77 13.07 1.31 26.08
C LEU A 77 13.82 1.56 27.39
N GLN A 78 13.41 2.56 28.18
CA GLN A 78 14.01 2.87 29.50
C GLN A 78 13.91 1.68 30.47
N ASN A 79 12.88 0.84 30.31
CA ASN A 79 12.70 -0.39 31.10
C ASN A 79 13.26 -1.66 30.40
N GLY A 80 14.12 -1.49 29.39
CA GLY A 80 14.81 -2.58 28.71
C GLY A 80 13.91 -3.47 27.83
N VAL A 81 12.69 -3.02 27.49
CA VAL A 81 11.77 -3.78 26.65
C VAL A 81 12.01 -3.50 25.17
N GLY A 82 12.31 -4.54 24.41
CA GLY A 82 12.49 -4.48 22.96
C GLY A 82 11.73 -5.61 22.23
N VAL A 83 11.92 -5.71 20.91
CA VAL A 83 11.25 -6.73 20.08
C VAL A 83 11.57 -8.16 20.54
N PHE A 84 12.82 -8.42 20.92
CA PHE A 84 13.28 -9.78 21.25
C PHE A 84 12.82 -10.28 22.61
N ASN A 85 12.46 -9.41 23.53
CA ASN A 85 11.97 -9.77 24.87
C ASN A 85 10.51 -9.36 25.12
N LEU A 86 9.79 -8.94 24.07
CA LEU A 86 8.39 -8.52 24.15
C LEU A 86 7.50 -9.58 24.82
N MET A 87 7.66 -10.85 24.42
CA MET A 87 6.83 -11.94 24.97
C MET A 87 7.10 -12.19 26.45
N HIS A 88 8.36 -12.05 26.88
CA HIS A 88 8.73 -12.16 28.29
C HIS A 88 8.14 -11.02 29.13
N ASN A 89 8.05 -9.83 28.55
CA ASN A 89 7.53 -8.61 29.21
C ASN A 89 6.08 -8.28 28.84
N TYR A 90 5.32 -9.24 28.31
CA TYR A 90 3.99 -8.98 27.73
C TYR A 90 3.04 -8.29 28.70
N ASP A 91 2.95 -8.78 29.95
CA ASP A 91 2.04 -8.22 30.96
C ASP A 91 2.44 -6.80 31.38
N TYR A 92 3.74 -6.54 31.50
CA TYR A 92 4.26 -5.20 31.74
C TYR A 92 3.89 -4.26 30.59
N VAL A 93 4.14 -4.65 29.35
CA VAL A 93 3.80 -3.84 28.17
C VAL A 93 2.30 -3.58 28.10
N ARG A 94 1.48 -4.61 28.31
CA ARG A 94 0.01 -4.49 28.29
C ARG A 94 -0.52 -3.55 29.38
N SER A 95 0.00 -3.65 30.59
CA SER A 95 -0.39 -2.79 31.70
C SER A 95 0.04 -1.34 31.52
N THR A 96 1.23 -1.12 30.93
CA THR A 96 1.80 0.21 30.67
C THR A 96 1.06 0.93 29.55
N VAL A 97 0.89 0.24 28.41
CA VAL A 97 0.37 0.85 27.19
C VAL A 97 -1.18 0.91 27.18
N LYS A 98 -1.85 -0.01 27.86
CA LYS A 98 -3.32 -0.13 27.91
C LYS A 98 -4.01 -0.06 26.54
N SER A 99 -3.35 -0.59 25.49
CA SER A 99 -3.81 -0.54 24.10
C SER A 99 -3.68 -1.91 23.44
N ALA A 100 -4.55 -2.22 22.49
CA ALA A 100 -4.46 -3.43 21.67
C ALA A 100 -3.30 -3.39 20.64
N ASN A 101 -2.65 -2.24 20.46
CA ASN A 101 -1.64 -2.05 19.41
C ASN A 101 -0.20 -2.21 19.92
N LEU A 102 0.05 -3.16 20.83
CA LEU A 102 1.29 -3.32 21.57
C LEU A 102 2.55 -3.30 20.69
N PHE A 103 2.50 -3.97 19.56
CA PHE A 103 3.66 -4.09 18.67
C PHE A 103 4.17 -2.76 18.15
N TYR A 104 3.30 -1.78 17.89
CA TYR A 104 3.73 -0.50 17.34
C TYR A 104 4.49 0.37 18.36
N TYR A 105 4.24 0.19 19.65
CA TYR A 105 5.04 0.86 20.70
C TYR A 105 6.47 0.28 20.77
N VAL A 106 6.58 -1.05 20.67
CA VAL A 106 7.89 -1.72 20.61
C VAL A 106 8.65 -1.38 19.31
N TYR A 107 7.90 -1.22 18.20
CA TYR A 107 8.45 -0.70 16.96
C TYR A 107 9.04 0.71 17.13
N ASN A 108 8.35 1.61 17.83
CA ASN A 108 8.87 2.93 18.17
C ASN A 108 10.13 2.85 19.05
N ALA A 109 10.10 2.02 20.09
CA ALA A 109 11.29 1.78 20.94
C ALA A 109 12.50 1.32 20.09
N SER A 110 12.29 0.37 19.18
CA SER A 110 13.35 -0.14 18.29
C SER A 110 13.85 0.92 17.32
N ALA A 111 12.94 1.75 16.78
CA ALA A 111 13.31 2.85 15.90
C ALA A 111 14.17 3.89 16.61
N ILE A 112 13.89 4.19 17.88
CA ILE A 112 14.69 5.11 18.71
C ILE A 112 16.10 4.56 18.91
N VAL A 113 16.25 3.26 19.17
CA VAL A 113 17.59 2.62 19.29
C VAL A 113 18.40 2.77 18.01
N VAL A 114 17.78 2.64 16.86
CA VAL A 114 18.47 2.64 15.55
C VAL A 114 18.74 4.06 15.05
N PHE A 115 17.78 4.98 15.17
CA PHE A 115 17.82 6.29 14.53
C PHE A 115 18.05 7.46 15.50
N GLY A 116 18.07 7.20 16.80
CA GLY A 116 18.22 8.24 17.82
C GLY A 116 16.89 8.68 18.43
N GLN A 117 16.99 9.41 19.54
CA GLN A 117 15.84 9.85 20.32
C GLN A 117 15.15 11.05 19.65
N GLY A 118 13.91 10.88 19.23
CA GLY A 118 13.10 11.95 18.65
C GLY A 118 11.95 11.43 17.79
N TYR A 119 11.01 12.30 17.48
CA TYR A 119 9.84 12.00 16.65
C TYR A 119 10.23 11.51 15.24
N PHE A 120 11.37 11.95 14.73
CA PHE A 120 11.92 11.56 13.44
C PHE A 120 12.31 10.07 13.36
N ALA A 121 12.63 9.42 14.48
CA ALA A 121 13.13 8.04 14.48
C ALA A 121 12.12 7.01 13.92
N PRO A 122 10.88 6.88 14.44
CA PRO A 122 9.90 5.98 13.86
C PRO A 122 9.46 6.39 12.46
N VAL A 123 9.52 7.68 12.11
CA VAL A 123 9.25 8.16 10.75
C VAL A 123 10.32 7.69 9.76
N ALA A 124 11.62 7.74 10.16
CA ALA A 124 12.70 7.18 9.33
C ALA A 124 12.48 5.69 9.04
N ALA A 125 12.08 4.90 10.06
CA ALA A 125 11.72 3.51 9.89
C ALA A 125 10.51 3.33 8.96
N ASN A 126 9.46 4.16 9.08
CA ASN A 126 8.29 4.16 8.20
C ASN A 126 8.66 4.44 6.74
N ILE A 127 9.59 5.37 6.48
CA ILE A 127 10.11 5.64 5.13
C ILE A 127 10.74 4.36 4.54
N LEU A 128 11.55 3.64 5.31
CA LEU A 128 12.16 2.38 4.86
C LEU A 128 11.11 1.30 4.56
N LEU A 129 10.06 1.19 5.37
CA LEU A 129 8.95 0.29 5.10
C LEU A 129 8.26 0.57 3.76
N THR A 130 8.18 1.83 3.33
CA THR A 130 7.57 2.15 2.03
C THR A 130 8.39 1.66 0.84
N PHE A 131 9.73 1.57 0.93
CA PHE A 131 10.54 0.91 -0.10
C PHE A 131 10.20 -0.59 -0.20
N ILE A 132 10.05 -1.24 0.95
CA ILE A 132 9.67 -2.66 1.01
C ILE A 132 8.27 -2.85 0.41
N ALA A 133 7.29 -2.07 0.85
CA ALA A 133 5.91 -2.13 0.36
C ALA A 133 5.83 -1.93 -1.16
N ALA A 134 6.51 -0.90 -1.69
CA ALA A 134 6.56 -0.61 -3.12
C ALA A 134 7.20 -1.76 -3.92
N GLY A 135 8.33 -2.31 -3.43
CA GLY A 135 9.01 -3.42 -4.07
C GLY A 135 8.20 -4.71 -4.06
N VAL A 136 7.56 -5.01 -2.93
CA VAL A 136 6.72 -6.20 -2.75
C VAL A 136 5.48 -6.12 -3.66
N LEU A 137 4.78 -4.98 -3.72
CA LEU A 137 3.65 -4.76 -4.62
C LEU A 137 4.06 -4.82 -6.09
N ALA A 138 5.22 -4.25 -6.45
CA ALA A 138 5.74 -4.34 -7.80
C ALA A 138 6.08 -5.79 -8.21
N LYS A 139 6.61 -6.62 -7.28
CA LYS A 139 6.79 -8.06 -7.49
C LYS A 139 5.45 -8.80 -7.60
N ALA A 140 4.49 -8.47 -6.75
CA ALA A 140 3.13 -9.04 -6.81
C ALA A 140 2.47 -8.74 -8.16
N ALA A 141 2.55 -7.51 -8.64
CA ALA A 141 2.04 -7.11 -9.94
C ALA A 141 2.74 -7.83 -11.11
N ARG A 142 4.06 -8.05 -11.00
CA ARG A 142 4.81 -8.81 -12.00
C ARG A 142 4.35 -10.26 -12.08
N LEU A 143 4.21 -10.93 -10.95
CA LEU A 143 3.83 -12.34 -10.88
C LEU A 143 2.34 -12.55 -11.15
N GLY A 144 1.50 -11.87 -10.38
CA GLY A 144 0.06 -12.09 -10.39
C GLY A 144 -0.67 -11.34 -11.50
N LEU A 145 -0.18 -10.18 -11.97
CA LEU A 145 -0.81 -9.44 -13.07
C LEU A 145 -0.11 -9.66 -14.42
N GLY A 146 1.00 -10.39 -14.46
CA GLY A 146 1.76 -10.64 -15.68
C GLY A 146 2.41 -9.37 -16.26
N MET A 147 2.83 -8.43 -15.41
CA MET A 147 3.53 -7.23 -15.87
C MET A 147 4.96 -7.55 -16.30
N SER A 148 5.45 -6.89 -17.35
CA SER A 148 6.84 -6.98 -17.76
C SER A 148 7.75 -6.41 -16.66
N ARG A 149 9.03 -6.80 -16.66
CA ARG A 149 10.01 -6.27 -15.69
C ARG A 149 10.12 -4.75 -15.77
N ARG A 150 10.14 -4.17 -16.98
CA ARG A 150 10.20 -2.71 -17.17
C ARG A 150 8.98 -2.02 -16.57
N THR A 151 7.78 -2.54 -16.82
CA THR A 151 6.53 -2.01 -16.27
C THR A 151 6.50 -2.13 -14.73
N SER A 152 7.00 -3.24 -14.17
CA SER A 152 7.08 -3.45 -12.73
C SER A 152 8.07 -2.49 -12.05
N ILE A 153 9.19 -2.15 -12.72
CA ILE A 153 10.11 -1.11 -12.23
C ILE A 153 9.42 0.27 -12.26
N GLY A 154 8.70 0.59 -13.33
CA GLY A 154 7.90 1.82 -13.38
C GLY A 154 6.85 1.90 -12.27
N LEU A 155 6.17 0.78 -11.98
CA LEU A 155 5.25 0.69 -10.85
C LEU A 155 5.95 0.89 -9.50
N PHE A 156 7.13 0.31 -9.30
CA PHE A 156 7.92 0.53 -8.09
C PHE A 156 8.19 2.01 -7.85
N VAL A 157 8.68 2.72 -8.88
CA VAL A 157 8.97 4.16 -8.79
C VAL A 157 7.69 4.95 -8.51
N PHE A 158 6.61 4.63 -9.22
CA PHE A 158 5.31 5.30 -9.04
C PHE A 158 4.74 5.10 -7.63
N LEU A 159 4.88 3.90 -7.05
CA LEU A 159 4.53 3.61 -5.66
C LEU A 159 5.43 4.35 -4.67
N ALA A 160 6.75 4.25 -4.86
CA ALA A 160 7.72 4.83 -3.93
C ALA A 160 7.67 6.36 -3.88
N LEU A 161 7.33 7.01 -5.00
CA LEU A 161 7.26 8.46 -5.14
C LEU A 161 5.83 9.01 -5.24
N SER A 162 4.80 8.18 -4.99
CA SER A 162 3.42 8.67 -4.91
C SER A 162 3.30 9.78 -3.86
N PRO A 163 2.71 10.94 -4.20
CA PRO A 163 2.60 12.06 -3.26
C PRO A 163 1.94 11.70 -1.93
N SER A 164 0.87 10.88 -1.95
CA SER A 164 0.22 10.41 -0.72
C SER A 164 1.13 9.53 0.13
N VAL A 165 1.87 8.59 -0.50
CA VAL A 165 2.81 7.71 0.21
C VAL A 165 3.96 8.52 0.80
N LEU A 166 4.50 9.48 0.04
CA LEU A 166 5.56 10.38 0.53
C LEU A 166 5.06 11.21 1.73
N ALA A 167 3.91 11.85 1.61
CA ALA A 167 3.35 12.70 2.65
C ALA A 167 3.16 11.91 3.96
N TRP A 168 2.43 10.79 3.92
CA TRP A 168 2.15 10.00 5.12
C TRP A 168 3.39 9.36 5.73
N SER A 169 4.34 8.91 4.91
CA SER A 169 5.55 8.25 5.43
C SER A 169 6.59 9.21 5.98
N THR A 170 6.59 10.48 5.54
CA THR A 170 7.60 11.46 5.93
C THR A 170 7.14 12.37 7.08
N VAL A 171 5.82 12.58 7.20
CA VAL A 171 5.27 13.57 8.13
C VAL A 171 4.83 12.95 9.46
N ALA A 172 4.17 11.79 9.41
CA ALA A 172 3.47 11.27 10.59
C ALA A 172 4.01 9.93 11.09
N ASN A 173 4.17 9.82 12.41
CA ASN A 173 4.50 8.58 13.11
C ASN A 173 3.25 7.71 13.27
N LEU A 174 2.82 7.04 12.20
CA LEU A 174 1.59 6.24 12.21
C LEU A 174 1.83 4.78 11.85
N LYS A 175 1.18 3.88 12.60
CA LYS A 175 1.19 2.44 12.35
C LYS A 175 0.61 2.03 10.99
N ASP A 176 -0.12 2.92 10.33
CA ASP A 176 -0.83 2.65 9.08
C ASP A 176 0.14 2.32 7.93
N ILE A 177 1.39 2.83 7.95
CA ILE A 177 2.46 2.44 7.01
C ILE A 177 2.89 0.99 7.21
N LEU A 178 3.01 0.55 8.46
CA LEU A 178 3.32 -0.85 8.78
C LEU A 178 2.19 -1.77 8.31
N VAL A 179 0.93 -1.36 8.52
CA VAL A 179 -0.26 -2.09 8.03
C VAL A 179 -0.28 -2.16 6.50
N ALA A 180 0.01 -1.06 5.80
CA ALA A 180 0.12 -1.04 4.34
C ALA A 180 1.23 -1.99 3.84
N THR A 181 2.35 -2.06 4.54
CA THR A 181 3.47 -2.97 4.22
C THR A 181 3.08 -4.44 4.43
N GLY A 182 2.43 -4.76 5.54
CA GLY A 182 1.89 -6.10 5.80
C GLY A 182 0.85 -6.52 4.76
N THR A 183 -0.07 -5.61 4.41
CA THR A 183 -1.05 -5.83 3.33
C THR A 183 -0.37 -6.11 2.00
N ALA A 184 0.67 -5.36 1.64
CA ALA A 184 1.49 -5.61 0.44
C ALA A 184 2.10 -7.01 0.45
N GLY A 185 2.58 -7.47 1.61
CA GLY A 185 3.11 -8.83 1.81
C GLY A 185 2.06 -9.91 1.54
N VAL A 186 0.83 -9.75 2.04
CA VAL A 186 -0.26 -10.70 1.77
C VAL A 186 -0.67 -10.69 0.29
N VAL A 187 -0.75 -9.53 -0.36
CA VAL A 187 -0.99 -9.45 -1.82
C VAL A 187 0.09 -10.22 -2.60
N TYR A 188 1.34 -10.10 -2.18
CA TYR A 188 2.44 -10.85 -2.78
C TYR A 188 2.34 -12.34 -2.52
N ALA A 189 1.92 -12.75 -1.32
CA ALA A 189 1.67 -14.15 -1.00
C ALA A 189 0.59 -14.76 -1.91
N VAL A 190 -0.51 -14.04 -2.17
CA VAL A 190 -1.55 -14.46 -3.14
C VAL A 190 -0.96 -14.61 -4.55
N ALA A 191 -0.08 -13.70 -4.98
CA ALA A 191 0.61 -13.81 -6.26
C ALA A 191 1.57 -15.02 -6.33
N LEU A 192 2.20 -15.39 -5.21
CA LEU A 192 3.03 -16.58 -5.11
C LEU A 192 2.19 -17.88 -5.20
N VAL A 193 1.02 -17.92 -4.56
CA VAL A 193 0.07 -19.04 -4.69
C VAL A 193 -0.35 -19.22 -6.16
N GLU A 194 -0.74 -18.13 -6.83
CA GLU A 194 -1.09 -18.15 -8.25
C GLU A 194 0.07 -18.64 -9.14
N GLY A 195 1.32 -18.37 -8.72
CA GLY A 195 2.56 -18.84 -9.36
C GLY A 195 3.04 -20.22 -8.91
N GLY A 196 2.25 -21.00 -8.14
CA GLY A 196 2.59 -22.36 -7.67
C GLY A 196 3.61 -22.42 -6.52
N ARG A 197 3.96 -21.27 -5.89
CA ARG A 197 4.97 -21.21 -4.81
C ARG A 197 4.33 -21.21 -3.41
N THR A 198 3.47 -22.18 -3.14
CA THR A 198 2.59 -22.21 -1.95
C THR A 198 3.36 -22.17 -0.63
N LYS A 199 4.46 -22.91 -0.48
CA LYS A 199 5.25 -22.93 0.78
C LYS A 199 5.74 -21.53 1.17
N ARG A 200 6.29 -20.77 0.21
CA ARG A 200 6.73 -19.38 0.45
C ARG A 200 5.56 -18.43 0.73
N ALA A 201 4.44 -18.66 0.06
CA ALA A 201 3.23 -17.88 0.28
C ALA A 201 2.71 -18.04 1.71
N VAL A 202 2.67 -19.27 2.23
CA VAL A 202 2.25 -19.56 3.61
C VAL A 202 3.15 -18.84 4.61
N VAL A 203 4.48 -18.98 4.48
CA VAL A 203 5.41 -18.29 5.40
C VAL A 203 5.19 -16.78 5.42
N ILE A 204 5.08 -16.14 4.24
CA ILE A 204 4.87 -14.70 4.14
C ILE A 204 3.50 -14.32 4.71
N SER A 205 2.45 -15.10 4.43
CA SER A 205 1.10 -14.84 4.96
C SER A 205 1.06 -14.92 6.48
N VAL A 206 1.74 -15.90 7.08
CA VAL A 206 1.82 -16.06 8.53
C VAL A 206 2.54 -14.88 9.16
N ILE A 207 3.74 -14.53 8.66
CA ILE A 207 4.51 -13.40 9.20
C ILE A 207 3.72 -12.09 9.08
N CYS A 208 3.20 -11.78 7.89
CA CYS A 208 2.41 -10.57 7.68
C CYS A 208 1.11 -10.59 8.48
N GLY A 209 0.43 -11.74 8.55
CA GLY A 209 -0.81 -11.92 9.32
C GLY A 209 -0.60 -11.67 10.81
N LEU A 210 0.48 -12.18 11.40
CA LEU A 210 0.83 -11.93 12.81
C LEU A 210 1.12 -10.44 13.06
N VAL A 211 1.94 -9.80 12.22
CA VAL A 211 2.23 -8.36 12.35
C VAL A 211 0.94 -7.54 12.25
N LEU A 212 0.07 -7.87 11.31
CA LEU A 212 -1.22 -7.20 11.13
C LEU A 212 -2.16 -7.43 12.31
N ALA A 213 -2.23 -8.65 12.85
CA ALA A 213 -3.09 -8.98 13.98
C ALA A 213 -2.75 -8.17 15.24
N VAL A 214 -1.44 -8.00 15.52
CA VAL A 214 -0.98 -7.22 16.69
C VAL A 214 -0.91 -5.70 16.42
N THR A 215 -1.17 -5.27 15.19
CA THR A 215 -1.17 -3.85 14.81
C THR A 215 -2.59 -3.34 14.54
N ARG A 216 -3.39 -4.11 13.80
CA ARG A 216 -4.79 -3.81 13.42
C ARG A 216 -5.56 -5.11 13.21
N PHE A 217 -6.13 -5.68 14.24
CA PHE A 217 -6.75 -7.02 14.26
C PHE A 217 -7.81 -7.27 13.16
N TYR A 218 -8.55 -6.26 12.74
CA TYR A 218 -9.58 -6.42 11.70
C TYR A 218 -9.01 -6.53 10.28
N VAL A 219 -7.76 -6.08 10.05
CA VAL A 219 -7.15 -6.13 8.71
C VAL A 219 -6.91 -7.56 8.24
N PRO A 220 -6.28 -8.48 9.04
CA PRO A 220 -6.15 -9.87 8.64
C PRO A 220 -7.51 -10.55 8.45
N LEU A 221 -8.54 -10.17 9.21
CA LEU A 221 -9.90 -10.69 9.01
C LEU A 221 -10.44 -10.30 7.62
N MET A 222 -10.30 -9.03 7.23
CA MET A 222 -10.71 -8.54 5.91
C MET A 222 -9.90 -9.18 4.78
N LEU A 223 -8.58 -9.39 4.99
CA LEU A 223 -7.73 -10.10 4.01
C LEU A 223 -8.15 -11.57 3.86
N GLY A 224 -8.45 -12.25 4.98
CA GLY A 224 -8.96 -13.62 4.98
C GLY A 224 -10.29 -13.74 4.25
N ALA A 225 -11.26 -12.86 4.56
CA ALA A 225 -12.54 -12.82 3.88
C ALA A 225 -12.41 -12.52 2.37
N ALA A 226 -11.57 -11.52 2.02
CA ALA A 226 -11.28 -11.22 0.61
C ALA A 226 -10.64 -12.40 -0.12
N PHE A 227 -9.76 -13.14 0.55
CA PHE A 227 -9.15 -14.35 0.00
C PHE A 227 -10.22 -15.44 -0.23
N GLY A 228 -11.09 -15.70 0.74
CA GLY A 228 -12.19 -16.66 0.62
C GLY A 228 -13.10 -16.33 -0.58
N ILE A 229 -13.56 -15.07 -0.68
CA ILE A 229 -14.38 -14.62 -1.82
C ILE A 229 -13.61 -14.77 -3.14
N THR A 230 -12.31 -14.48 -3.14
CA THR A 230 -11.45 -14.62 -4.32
C THR A 230 -11.35 -16.07 -4.79
N VAL A 231 -11.24 -17.03 -3.86
CA VAL A 231 -11.24 -18.47 -4.16
C VAL A 231 -12.54 -18.88 -4.83
N LEU A 232 -13.68 -18.43 -4.28
CA LEU A 232 -15.01 -18.68 -4.86
C LEU A 232 -15.15 -18.10 -6.27
N CYS A 233 -14.65 -16.88 -6.49
CA CYS A 233 -14.75 -16.17 -7.77
C CYS A 233 -13.72 -16.64 -8.81
N SER A 234 -12.66 -17.37 -8.44
CA SER A 234 -11.58 -17.75 -9.36
C SER A 234 -11.68 -19.21 -9.79
N ARG A 235 -11.46 -19.47 -11.10
CA ARG A 235 -11.42 -20.85 -11.61
C ARG A 235 -10.27 -21.67 -10.99
N HIS A 236 -9.13 -21.03 -10.77
CA HIS A 236 -7.95 -21.66 -10.16
C HIS A 236 -8.22 -22.03 -8.70
N GLY A 237 -8.84 -21.13 -7.93
CA GLY A 237 -9.22 -21.36 -6.54
C GLY A 237 -10.20 -22.52 -6.41
N ARG A 238 -11.24 -22.56 -7.22
CA ARG A 238 -12.28 -23.60 -7.15
C ARG A 238 -11.77 -25.01 -7.43
N ARG A 239 -10.70 -25.16 -8.20
CA ARG A 239 -10.12 -26.48 -8.55
C ARG A 239 -9.08 -26.98 -7.55
N ASN A 240 -8.63 -26.17 -6.62
CA ASN A 240 -7.57 -26.54 -5.67
C ASN A 240 -8.14 -26.76 -4.26
N PRO A 241 -8.20 -28.01 -3.74
CA PRO A 241 -8.79 -28.31 -2.43
C PRO A 241 -8.05 -27.62 -1.27
N TRP A 242 -6.74 -27.44 -1.40
CA TRP A 242 -5.93 -26.72 -0.38
C TRP A 242 -6.31 -25.26 -0.24
N MET A 243 -6.76 -24.64 -1.34
CA MET A 243 -7.25 -23.24 -1.28
C MET A 243 -8.61 -23.15 -0.59
N TRP A 244 -9.46 -24.17 -0.72
CA TRP A 244 -10.69 -24.26 0.05
C TRP A 244 -10.41 -24.44 1.53
N LEU A 245 -9.48 -25.32 1.89
CA LEU A 245 -9.06 -25.48 3.28
C LEU A 245 -8.53 -24.18 3.85
N ALA A 246 -7.64 -23.48 3.12
CA ALA A 246 -7.13 -22.17 3.53
C ALA A 246 -8.23 -21.11 3.64
N ALA A 247 -9.22 -21.11 2.75
CA ALA A 247 -10.37 -20.20 2.81
C ALA A 247 -11.28 -20.52 4.01
N ILE A 248 -11.51 -21.80 4.33
CA ILE A 248 -12.28 -22.24 5.49
C ILE A 248 -11.57 -21.84 6.78
N VAL A 249 -10.25 -22.06 6.89
CA VAL A 249 -9.44 -21.64 8.04
C VAL A 249 -9.49 -20.12 8.20
N ALA A 250 -9.32 -19.37 7.12
CA ALA A 250 -9.43 -17.92 7.16
C ALA A 250 -10.82 -17.46 7.63
N LEU A 251 -11.88 -18.10 7.15
CA LEU A 251 -13.25 -17.81 7.58
C LEU A 251 -13.46 -18.18 9.06
N ALA A 252 -12.96 -19.33 9.52
CA ALA A 252 -13.05 -19.75 10.91
C ALA A 252 -12.34 -18.75 11.85
N VAL A 253 -11.17 -18.24 11.45
CA VAL A 253 -10.45 -17.19 12.20
C VAL A 253 -11.28 -15.89 12.25
N VAL A 254 -11.92 -15.52 11.13
CA VAL A 254 -12.85 -14.36 11.10
C VAL A 254 -14.00 -14.55 12.07
N VAL A 255 -14.70 -15.68 11.99
CA VAL A 255 -15.86 -15.99 12.83
C VAL A 255 -15.44 -16.07 14.31
N HIS A 256 -14.33 -16.72 14.62
CA HIS A 256 -13.79 -16.80 15.98
C HIS A 256 -13.39 -15.43 16.53
N GLY A 257 -12.72 -14.60 15.71
CA GLY A 257 -12.33 -13.24 16.10
C GLY A 257 -13.53 -12.31 16.34
N LEU A 258 -14.65 -12.52 15.63
CA LEU A 258 -15.90 -11.79 15.84
C LEU A 258 -16.73 -12.36 17.02
N GLY A 259 -16.52 -13.63 17.38
CA GLY A 259 -17.34 -14.36 18.34
C GLY A 259 -16.96 -14.17 19.82
N HIS A 260 -15.88 -13.45 20.14
CA HIS A 260 -15.45 -13.22 21.54
C HIS A 260 -16.29 -12.17 22.29
N GLY A 261 -17.22 -11.46 21.62
CA GLY A 261 -18.31 -10.75 22.25
C GLY A 261 -19.63 -11.43 21.88
N SER A 262 -20.66 -11.39 22.74
CA SER A 262 -21.95 -11.95 22.35
C SER A 262 -22.35 -11.40 20.97
N ILE A 263 -22.58 -12.28 20.00
CA ILE A 263 -22.91 -11.89 18.61
C ILE A 263 -24.06 -10.87 18.59
N GLY A 264 -25.02 -10.99 19.51
CA GLY A 264 -26.11 -10.03 19.69
C GLY A 264 -25.64 -8.64 20.12
N GLY A 265 -24.72 -8.56 21.10
CA GLY A 265 -24.15 -7.29 21.56
C GLY A 265 -23.30 -6.61 20.47
N ALA A 266 -22.45 -7.38 19.78
CA ALA A 266 -21.64 -6.89 18.68
C ALA A 266 -22.50 -6.41 17.49
N LEU A 267 -23.58 -7.12 17.15
CA LEU A 267 -24.54 -6.71 16.11
C LEU A 267 -25.31 -5.45 16.50
N HIS A 268 -25.73 -5.32 17.75
CA HIS A 268 -26.42 -4.13 18.24
C HIS A 268 -25.47 -2.91 18.23
N GLU A 269 -24.25 -3.04 18.72
CA GLU A 269 -23.23 -2.00 18.68
C GLU A 269 -22.83 -1.64 17.24
N PHE A 270 -22.68 -2.62 16.36
CA PHE A 270 -22.47 -2.42 14.94
C PHE A 270 -23.63 -1.60 14.34
N ARG A 271 -24.88 -2.00 14.56
CA ARG A 271 -26.06 -1.33 14.00
C ARG A 271 -26.20 0.11 14.49
N SER A 272 -25.86 0.39 15.74
CA SER A 272 -25.94 1.74 16.33
C SER A 272 -24.85 2.70 15.81
N ARG A 273 -23.72 2.16 15.33
CA ARG A 273 -22.57 2.94 14.85
C ARG A 273 -22.45 3.03 13.33
N VAL A 274 -23.27 2.27 12.60
CA VAL A 274 -23.23 2.26 11.12
C VAL A 274 -23.94 3.49 10.58
N GLY A 275 -23.22 4.29 9.80
CA GLY A 275 -23.77 5.38 9.01
C GLY A 275 -24.28 4.91 7.63
N ASN A 276 -24.75 5.86 6.82
CA ASN A 276 -25.13 5.56 5.44
C ASN A 276 -23.90 5.14 4.62
N PRO A 277 -23.83 3.88 4.11
CA PRO A 277 -22.66 3.37 3.43
C PRO A 277 -22.30 4.15 2.15
N LEU A 278 -23.29 4.61 1.39
CA LEU A 278 -23.05 5.31 0.12
C LEU A 278 -22.38 6.68 0.37
N THR A 279 -22.95 7.48 1.23
CA THR A 279 -22.37 8.79 1.59
C THR A 279 -21.03 8.61 2.30
N GLY A 280 -20.89 7.57 3.13
CA GLY A 280 -19.66 7.25 3.82
C GLY A 280 -18.53 6.82 2.88
N VAL A 281 -18.81 6.00 1.87
CA VAL A 281 -17.83 5.62 0.84
C VAL A 281 -17.37 6.86 0.05
N VAL A 282 -18.31 7.72 -0.36
CA VAL A 282 -17.97 8.98 -1.04
C VAL A 282 -17.09 9.86 -0.15
N ARG A 283 -17.47 10.02 1.13
CA ARG A 283 -16.68 10.77 2.10
C ARG A 283 -15.28 10.15 2.27
N PHE A 284 -15.17 8.85 2.47
CA PHE A 284 -13.88 8.15 2.63
C PHE A 284 -12.95 8.34 1.43
N ILE A 285 -13.47 8.30 0.21
CA ILE A 285 -12.68 8.49 -1.00
C ILE A 285 -12.37 9.96 -1.25
N ALA A 286 -13.33 10.87 -1.08
CA ALA A 286 -13.18 12.25 -1.46
C ALA A 286 -12.45 13.12 -0.42
N THR A 287 -12.41 12.73 0.86
CA THR A 287 -11.74 13.52 1.92
C THR A 287 -10.25 13.24 2.01
N PRO A 288 -9.47 14.24 2.49
CA PRO A 288 -9.87 15.60 2.78
C PRO A 288 -10.12 16.40 1.51
N ILE A 289 -10.96 17.45 1.62
CA ILE A 289 -11.11 18.41 0.51
C ILE A 289 -9.86 19.30 0.50
N PRO A 290 -9.09 19.36 -0.60
CA PRO A 290 -7.88 20.19 -0.67
C PRO A 290 -8.17 21.64 -0.27
N PHE A 291 -7.27 22.22 0.49
CA PHE A 291 -7.33 23.61 1.01
C PHE A 291 -8.51 23.93 1.95
N HIS A 292 -9.35 22.93 2.28
CA HIS A 292 -10.43 23.01 3.29
C HIS A 292 -10.23 21.95 4.37
N THR A 293 -8.98 21.63 4.67
CA THR A 293 -8.61 20.62 5.66
C THR A 293 -8.40 21.25 7.04
N GLN A 294 -8.52 20.43 8.08
CA GLN A 294 -8.03 20.81 9.40
C GLN A 294 -6.51 21.05 9.34
N PRO A 295 -5.94 21.93 10.18
CA PRO A 295 -4.51 22.28 10.15
C PRO A 295 -3.58 21.06 10.16
N ASN A 296 -3.87 20.06 11.00
CA ASN A 296 -3.08 18.82 11.10
C ASN A 296 -3.10 17.95 9.83
N TYR A 297 -4.01 18.20 8.87
CA TYR A 297 -4.07 17.52 7.58
C TYR A 297 -3.63 18.39 6.40
N ALA A 298 -3.18 19.64 6.64
CA ALA A 298 -2.84 20.57 5.56
C ALA A 298 -1.71 20.07 4.65
N PHE A 299 -0.80 19.22 5.18
CA PHE A 299 0.24 18.54 4.39
C PHE A 299 -0.31 17.63 3.28
N LEU A 300 -1.60 17.27 3.35
CA LEU A 300 -2.27 16.45 2.32
C LEU A 300 -2.89 17.27 1.18
N ASN A 301 -2.90 18.60 1.23
CA ASN A 301 -3.58 19.41 0.21
C ASN A 301 -3.12 19.08 -1.21
N LEU A 302 -1.81 19.10 -1.47
CA LEU A 302 -1.26 18.77 -2.79
C LEU A 302 -1.36 17.26 -3.11
N PRO A 303 -1.03 16.32 -2.19
CA PRO A 303 -1.26 14.89 -2.40
C PRO A 303 -2.71 14.54 -2.72
N GLN A 304 -3.67 15.20 -2.09
CA GLN A 304 -5.10 14.97 -2.33
C GLN A 304 -5.56 15.51 -3.68
N LEU A 305 -5.04 16.65 -4.10
CA LEU A 305 -5.31 17.17 -5.44
C LEU A 305 -4.81 16.18 -6.52
N PHE A 306 -3.59 15.70 -6.37
CA PHE A 306 -3.05 14.64 -7.24
C PHE A 306 -3.94 13.37 -7.21
N PHE A 307 -4.35 12.95 -6.02
CA PHE A 307 -5.25 11.80 -5.86
C PHE A 307 -6.56 11.98 -6.64
N TRP A 308 -7.19 13.15 -6.57
CA TRP A 308 -8.43 13.44 -7.29
C TRP A 308 -8.26 13.38 -8.82
N VAL A 309 -7.15 13.94 -9.32
CA VAL A 309 -6.80 13.84 -10.75
C VAL A 309 -6.61 12.37 -11.16
N MET A 310 -6.07 11.54 -10.28
CA MET A 310 -5.81 10.13 -10.54
C MET A 310 -7.01 9.21 -10.27
N LEU A 311 -8.10 9.72 -9.69
CA LEU A 311 -9.28 8.92 -9.33
C LEU A 311 -9.96 8.24 -10.54
N PRO A 312 -10.18 8.89 -11.69
CA PRO A 312 -10.71 8.22 -12.88
C PRO A 312 -9.83 7.05 -13.36
N PHE A 313 -8.49 7.23 -13.29
CA PHE A 313 -7.54 6.16 -13.64
C PHE A 313 -7.58 5.00 -12.65
N GLN A 314 -7.83 5.27 -11.37
CA GLN A 314 -8.03 4.23 -10.35
C GLN A 314 -9.21 3.33 -10.71
N PHE A 315 -10.39 3.90 -10.99
CA PHE A 315 -11.57 3.12 -11.36
C PHE A 315 -11.36 2.36 -12.68
N TYR A 316 -10.81 3.01 -13.68
CA TYR A 316 -10.48 2.35 -14.94
C TYR A 316 -9.46 1.21 -14.75
N GLY A 317 -8.47 1.43 -13.90
CA GLY A 317 -7.47 0.42 -13.54
C GLY A 317 -8.04 -0.77 -12.78
N MET A 318 -9.00 -0.54 -11.87
CA MET A 318 -9.73 -1.63 -11.18
C MET A 318 -10.49 -2.50 -12.18
N VAL A 319 -11.24 -1.89 -13.10
CA VAL A 319 -11.97 -2.63 -14.16
C VAL A 319 -10.98 -3.38 -15.05
N ALA A 320 -9.86 -2.75 -15.44
CA ALA A 320 -8.84 -3.39 -16.26
C ALA A 320 -8.15 -4.55 -15.53
N ALA A 321 -7.91 -4.43 -14.22
CA ALA A 321 -7.38 -5.50 -13.38
C ALA A 321 -8.38 -6.66 -13.27
N TRP A 322 -9.66 -6.38 -12.99
CA TRP A 322 -10.72 -7.39 -12.88
C TRP A 322 -10.87 -8.21 -14.16
N ARG A 323 -10.84 -7.55 -15.32
CA ARG A 323 -10.95 -8.20 -16.64
C ARG A 323 -9.80 -9.16 -16.95
N ARG A 324 -8.66 -9.07 -16.27
CA ARG A 324 -7.53 -9.99 -16.46
C ARG A 324 -7.82 -11.42 -15.98
N ARG A 325 -8.87 -11.63 -15.19
CA ARG A 325 -9.30 -12.93 -14.63
C ARG A 325 -8.22 -13.64 -13.80
N LYS A 326 -7.17 -12.91 -13.41
CA LYS A 326 -6.10 -13.39 -12.53
C LYS A 326 -6.56 -13.35 -11.07
N MET A 327 -6.16 -14.37 -10.28
CA MET A 327 -6.56 -14.49 -8.89
C MET A 327 -6.06 -13.29 -8.08
N THR A 328 -4.79 -12.92 -8.22
CA THR A 328 -4.19 -11.75 -7.54
C THR A 328 -4.94 -10.45 -7.87
N ALA A 329 -5.32 -10.25 -9.14
CA ALA A 329 -6.08 -9.06 -9.55
C ALA A 329 -7.44 -8.99 -8.86
N ARG A 330 -8.18 -10.11 -8.82
CA ARG A 330 -9.48 -10.20 -8.14
C ARG A 330 -9.34 -9.97 -6.64
N PHE A 331 -8.34 -10.59 -6.02
CA PHE A 331 -8.07 -10.39 -4.60
C PHE A 331 -7.84 -8.91 -4.26
N MET A 332 -7.00 -8.22 -5.04
CA MET A 332 -6.73 -6.79 -4.82
C MET A 332 -8.01 -5.95 -4.94
N VAL A 333 -8.85 -6.22 -5.96
CA VAL A 333 -10.11 -5.49 -6.16
C VAL A 333 -11.10 -5.79 -5.03
N ILE A 334 -11.30 -7.06 -4.69
CA ILE A 334 -12.23 -7.47 -3.64
C ILE A 334 -11.81 -6.88 -2.29
N TYR A 335 -10.55 -7.01 -1.93
CA TYR A 335 -10.04 -6.45 -0.68
C TYR A 335 -10.18 -4.93 -0.63
N PHE A 336 -9.82 -4.22 -1.72
CA PHE A 336 -10.01 -2.78 -1.81
C PHE A 336 -11.47 -2.37 -1.60
N LEU A 337 -12.42 -3.04 -2.28
CA LEU A 337 -13.86 -2.76 -2.14
C LEU A 337 -14.36 -3.05 -0.73
N MET A 338 -13.95 -4.18 -0.13
CA MET A 338 -14.32 -4.53 1.24
C MET A 338 -13.81 -3.51 2.26
N MET A 339 -12.55 -3.08 2.15
CA MET A 339 -11.99 -2.07 3.05
C MET A 339 -12.64 -0.70 2.84
N THR A 340 -12.91 -0.31 1.60
CA THR A 340 -13.61 0.94 1.29
C THR A 340 -15.02 0.93 1.85
N LEU A 341 -15.74 -0.19 1.73
CA LEU A 341 -17.07 -0.35 2.30
C LEU A 341 -17.02 -0.32 3.84
N LEU A 342 -16.09 -1.08 4.45
CA LEU A 342 -15.90 -1.08 5.90
C LEU A 342 -15.69 0.33 6.44
N TYR A 343 -14.75 1.09 5.86
CA TYR A 343 -14.49 2.45 6.30
C TYR A 343 -15.64 3.41 5.99
N GLY A 344 -16.32 3.22 4.86
CA GLY A 344 -17.52 3.98 4.54
C GLY A 344 -18.68 3.75 5.51
N MET A 345 -18.81 2.54 6.07
CA MET A 345 -19.87 2.22 7.03
C MET A 345 -19.68 2.88 8.40
N PHE A 346 -18.42 3.12 8.82
CA PHE A 346 -18.12 3.65 10.15
C PHE A 346 -17.68 5.12 10.07
N PRO A 347 -18.52 6.08 10.52
CA PRO A 347 -18.19 7.51 10.47
C PRO A 347 -16.85 7.87 11.12
N THR A 348 -16.47 7.19 12.18
CA THR A 348 -15.20 7.37 12.91
C THR A 348 -13.97 6.91 12.12
N LEU A 349 -14.15 6.08 11.08
CA LEU A 349 -13.09 5.52 10.25
C LEU A 349 -12.98 6.18 8.86
N GLN A 350 -13.79 7.20 8.58
CA GLN A 350 -13.83 7.87 7.26
C GLN A 350 -12.70 8.88 7.06
N GLY A 351 -11.82 9.07 8.04
CA GLY A 351 -10.69 10.00 7.93
C GLY A 351 -9.62 9.53 6.93
N PRO A 352 -8.85 10.48 6.36
CA PRO A 352 -7.83 10.19 5.34
C PRO A 352 -6.72 9.28 5.84
N ARG A 353 -6.47 9.25 7.15
CA ARG A 353 -5.51 8.36 7.82
C ARG A 353 -5.79 6.88 7.52
N HIS A 354 -7.06 6.46 7.56
CA HIS A 354 -7.41 5.05 7.35
C HIS A 354 -7.21 4.59 5.90
N ARG A 355 -7.22 5.53 4.93
CA ARG A 355 -6.95 5.25 3.53
C ARG A 355 -5.50 4.81 3.29
N VAL A 356 -4.54 5.24 4.13
CA VAL A 356 -3.13 4.87 4.04
C VAL A 356 -2.94 3.35 3.96
N GLN A 357 -3.77 2.58 4.67
CA GLN A 357 -3.66 1.13 4.73
C GLN A 357 -3.91 0.43 3.38
N ILE A 358 -4.67 1.07 2.51
CA ILE A 358 -4.98 0.59 1.14
C ILE A 358 -4.35 1.46 0.05
N GLU A 359 -3.56 2.47 0.42
CA GLU A 359 -2.97 3.44 -0.51
C GLU A 359 -2.10 2.74 -1.57
N GLY A 360 -1.34 1.73 -1.17
CA GLY A 360 -0.55 0.94 -2.12
C GLY A 360 -1.38 0.30 -3.23
N LEU A 361 -2.61 -0.18 -2.93
CA LEU A 361 -3.52 -0.73 -3.93
C LEU A 361 -4.11 0.36 -4.82
N ILE A 362 -4.48 1.50 -4.22
CA ILE A 362 -4.95 2.68 -4.95
C ILE A 362 -3.94 3.05 -6.03
N VAL A 363 -2.68 3.22 -5.65
CA VAL A 363 -1.59 3.59 -6.55
C VAL A 363 -1.35 2.53 -7.63
N VAL A 364 -1.46 1.24 -7.29
CA VAL A 364 -1.39 0.14 -8.28
C VAL A 364 -2.51 0.26 -9.31
N PHE A 365 -3.76 0.53 -8.87
CA PHE A 365 -4.87 0.69 -9.80
C PHE A 365 -4.72 1.94 -10.66
N GLN A 366 -4.30 3.07 -10.10
CA GLN A 366 -3.98 4.29 -10.84
C GLN A 366 -2.96 4.01 -11.95
N PHE A 367 -1.87 3.34 -11.62
CA PHE A 367 -0.85 2.96 -12.58
C PHE A 367 -1.37 2.04 -13.69
N ILE A 368 -2.18 1.03 -13.35
CA ILE A 368 -2.81 0.14 -14.33
C ILE A 368 -3.74 0.94 -15.25
N GLY A 369 -4.49 1.88 -14.71
CA GLY A 369 -5.41 2.73 -15.48
C GLY A 369 -4.68 3.59 -16.50
N VAL A 370 -3.61 4.26 -16.09
CA VAL A 370 -2.73 5.05 -16.99
C VAL A 370 -2.18 4.15 -18.11
N LEU A 371 -1.62 2.99 -17.77
CA LEU A 371 -1.07 2.06 -18.76
C LEU A 371 -2.14 1.55 -19.74
N ALA A 372 -3.34 1.25 -19.25
CA ALA A 372 -4.43 0.75 -20.09
C ALA A 372 -4.90 1.82 -21.09
N LEU A 373 -4.99 3.09 -20.64
CA LEU A 373 -5.33 4.21 -21.50
C LEU A 373 -4.25 4.45 -22.58
N MET A 374 -2.98 4.46 -22.19
CA MET A 374 -1.87 4.60 -23.14
C MET A 374 -1.93 3.51 -24.23
N ARG A 375 -2.11 2.24 -23.83
CA ARG A 375 -2.18 1.12 -24.78
C ARG A 375 -3.38 1.22 -25.73
N SER A 376 -4.53 1.71 -25.25
CA SER A 376 -5.72 1.89 -26.09
C SER A 376 -5.48 2.93 -27.20
N ARG A 377 -4.82 4.06 -26.88
CA ARG A 377 -4.46 5.11 -27.84
C ARG A 377 -3.49 4.60 -28.91
N PHE A 378 -2.45 3.82 -28.53
CA PHE A 378 -1.50 3.25 -29.48
C PHE A 378 -2.12 2.22 -30.41
N ARG A 379 -3.07 1.38 -29.93
CA ARG A 379 -3.82 0.44 -30.78
C ARG A 379 -4.72 1.15 -31.79
N ARG A 380 -5.37 2.25 -31.42
CA ARG A 380 -6.16 3.06 -32.34
C ARG A 380 -5.28 3.64 -33.45
N LYS A 381 -4.14 4.28 -33.12
CA LYS A 381 -3.22 4.82 -34.12
C LYS A 381 -2.76 3.75 -35.13
N ARG A 382 -2.41 2.53 -34.68
CA ARG A 382 -2.06 1.45 -35.61
C ARG A 382 -3.19 1.04 -36.55
N ARG A 383 -4.44 1.02 -36.10
CA ARG A 383 -5.59 0.72 -37.00
C ARG A 383 -5.78 1.79 -38.06
N TYR A 384 -5.59 3.06 -37.75
CA TYR A 384 -5.66 4.13 -38.75
C TYR A 384 -4.53 4.08 -39.76
N LEU A 385 -3.35 3.63 -39.40
CA LEU A 385 -2.20 3.48 -40.31
C LEU A 385 -2.31 2.24 -41.25
N ILE A 386 -3.13 1.27 -40.90
CA ILE A 386 -3.36 0.05 -41.73
C ILE A 386 -4.54 0.24 -42.68
N VAL A 387 -5.39 1.23 -42.46
CA VAL A 387 -6.63 1.47 -43.25
C VAL A 387 -6.41 2.49 -44.40
N THR A 388 -5.22 3.11 -44.53
CA THR A 388 -4.90 3.85 -45.75
C THR A 388 -4.63 2.84 -46.84
N PRO A 389 -5.52 2.68 -47.84
CA PRO A 389 -5.23 1.81 -48.98
C PRO A 389 -3.98 2.37 -49.70
N ARG A 390 -2.97 1.53 -49.92
CA ARG A 390 -1.93 1.86 -50.90
C ARG A 390 -2.63 2.21 -52.19
N PRO A 391 -2.31 3.34 -52.81
CA PRO A 391 -2.77 3.58 -54.18
C PRO A 391 -2.32 2.41 -55.03
N VAL A 392 -3.28 1.72 -55.60
CA VAL A 392 -3.02 0.71 -56.62
C VAL A 392 -2.50 1.50 -57.81
N HIS A 393 -1.21 1.47 -58.02
CA HIS A 393 -0.61 1.87 -59.31
C HIS A 393 -1.06 0.79 -60.31
N THR A 394 -2.13 1.08 -61.04
CA THR A 394 -2.44 0.39 -62.29
C THR A 394 -1.47 0.86 -63.33
N ASP A 395 -0.31 0.20 -63.45
CA ASP A 395 0.52 0.27 -64.64
C ASP A 395 -0.17 -0.61 -65.72
N GLU A 396 -1.14 0.02 -66.41
CA GLU A 396 -1.60 -0.47 -67.72
C GLU A 396 -0.55 -0.06 -68.76
N THR A 397 0.50 -0.85 -68.90
CA THR A 397 1.27 -0.92 -70.12
C THR A 397 0.92 -2.25 -70.82
N MET A 398 -0.15 -2.21 -71.64
CA MET A 398 -0.34 -3.22 -72.68
C MET A 398 0.81 -3.15 -73.66
N HIS A 399 1.76 -4.06 -73.57
CA HIS A 399 2.63 -4.40 -74.68
C HIS A 399 1.91 -5.39 -75.62
N HIS A 400 1.44 -4.84 -76.74
CA HIS A 400 1.11 -5.65 -77.90
C HIS A 400 2.41 -6.20 -78.49
N ASP A 401 2.67 -7.47 -78.40
CA ASP A 401 3.68 -8.17 -79.23
C ASP A 401 3.00 -8.66 -80.50
N PRO A 402 3.51 -8.31 -81.69
CA PRO A 402 3.04 -8.87 -82.91
C PRO A 402 3.72 -10.23 -83.16
N TYR A 403 2.94 -11.26 -83.46
CA TYR A 403 3.39 -12.55 -83.94
C TYR A 403 4.19 -12.41 -85.28
N PRO A 404 5.30 -13.14 -85.49
CA PRO A 404 5.77 -13.48 -86.78
C PRO A 404 5.22 -14.88 -87.12
N ALA A 405 4.62 -14.97 -88.35
CA ALA A 405 4.31 -16.21 -89.05
C ALA A 405 5.59 -16.79 -89.65
N ALA A 406 5.84 -18.09 -89.50
CA ALA A 406 6.34 -19.09 -90.42
C ALA A 406 6.54 -20.45 -89.69
#